data_212b351033b8f5a22737ec52c269b734
#
_entry.id   212b351033b8f5a22737ec52c269b734
#
_cell.length_a   1.000
_cell.length_b   1.000
_cell.length_c   1.000
_cell.angle_alpha   90.00
_cell.angle_beta   90.00
_cell.angle_gamma   90.00
#
_symmetry.space_group_name_H-M   'P 1'
#
loop_
_entity.id
_entity.type
_entity.pdbx_description
1 polymer ?
#
loop_
_entity_poly.entity_id
_entity_poly.type
_entity_poly.pdbx_seq_one_letter_code
_entity_poly.pdbx_strand_id
1 'polypeptide(L)'
;MFKNIVLVGLISCVLLSIKSQQAEVLPELKISANHRFFQADGKPFFWMGDTGWLLFSKLNREDAEKYLEIRRKQGFNVIQVMVLHSLSETDFYGDSALNNRNIANPKIADANYPNNYWNNIDWVLKKAEEKGIYIALVPVWGSVVKSAHINQNQAKTYATFLANRYKSYSNVIWMNGGDIPGSDSIKVWNTIGNTIHAIDPNHLITFHPRGRTESSIWFHNEPWLSFNSIQSGHRNYSQDTSKNDLRYGEDNWRYIQNDYNKTPIKPTLDAEPSYEKIPYGLHDITLPRWTDADVRRYGYWSVFAGACGYTYGNNDVMQMHNPKDKGSAYGSKDYWYTSINDPGAQQMVYLEKLMLSRPYFERVPAQSLIAANQGQRYNRLIATRGKDYAFIYTYTGRNMDINTGQLPGKKIKASWYNPRNGETTIIGTFNKLKTAKFNPPGQPANGNDWVLILDAI
;
A
#
# COMPACT_ATOMS: atom_id res chain seq x y z
N MET A 1 -7.71 -45.48 -72.65
CA MET A 1 -8.80 -45.08 -71.76
C MET A 1 -8.16 -44.59 -70.43
N PHE A 2 -7.88 -43.31 -70.34
CA PHE A 2 -7.34 -42.73 -69.07
C PHE A 2 -8.46 -41.99 -68.38
N LYS A 3 -8.81 -42.39 -67.18
CA LYS A 3 -9.76 -41.69 -66.32
C LYS A 3 -9.03 -40.62 -65.51
N ASN A 4 -9.36 -39.35 -65.73
CA ASN A 4 -8.95 -38.23 -64.92
C ASN A 4 -9.76 -38.20 -63.63
N ILE A 5 -9.08 -38.26 -62.48
CA ILE A 5 -9.64 -38.02 -61.17
C ILE A 5 -9.34 -36.56 -60.78
N VAL A 6 -10.39 -35.75 -60.69
CA VAL A 6 -10.30 -34.36 -60.19
C VAL A 6 -10.46 -34.40 -58.71
N LEU A 7 -9.39 -34.01 -57.98
CA LEU A 7 -9.40 -33.88 -56.54
C LEU A 7 -9.84 -32.46 -56.18
N VAL A 8 -11.05 -32.30 -55.65
CA VAL A 8 -11.55 -31.01 -55.15
C VAL A 8 -11.10 -30.87 -53.68
N GLY A 9 -10.12 -30.02 -53.48
CA GLY A 9 -9.67 -29.66 -52.11
C GLY A 9 -10.60 -28.63 -51.47
N LEU A 10 -11.31 -29.01 -50.40
CA LEU A 10 -12.06 -28.09 -49.55
C LEU A 10 -11.08 -27.36 -48.64
N ILE A 11 -10.83 -26.09 -48.92
CA ILE A 11 -10.12 -25.18 -47.98
C ILE A 11 -11.13 -24.69 -46.94
N SER A 12 -11.04 -25.24 -45.74
CA SER A 12 -11.82 -24.80 -44.58
C SER A 12 -11.14 -23.58 -43.98
N CYS A 13 -11.62 -22.35 -44.26
CA CYS A 13 -11.19 -21.14 -43.56
C CYS A 13 -11.71 -21.14 -42.15
N VAL A 14 -10.86 -21.47 -41.18
CA VAL A 14 -11.14 -21.23 -39.76
C VAL A 14 -10.97 -19.73 -39.48
N LEU A 15 -12.08 -19.01 -39.44
CA LEU A 15 -12.14 -17.64 -38.95
C LEU A 15 -11.90 -17.67 -37.44
N LEU A 16 -10.66 -17.45 -37.01
CA LEU A 16 -10.33 -17.13 -35.61
C LEU A 16 -10.93 -15.76 -35.31
N SER A 17 -12.08 -15.75 -34.63
CA SER A 17 -12.65 -14.54 -34.04
C SER A 17 -11.73 -14.09 -32.93
N ILE A 18 -10.85 -13.14 -33.21
CA ILE A 18 -10.15 -12.37 -32.16
C ILE A 18 -11.22 -11.52 -31.46
N LYS A 19 -11.82 -12.05 -30.39
CA LYS A 19 -12.57 -11.20 -29.46
C LYS A 19 -11.54 -10.22 -28.90
N SER A 20 -11.63 -8.96 -29.27
CA SER A 20 -10.97 -7.90 -28.50
C SER A 20 -11.51 -8.01 -27.08
N GLN A 21 -10.68 -8.46 -26.16
CA GLN A 21 -11.00 -8.44 -24.74
C GLN A 21 -11.04 -6.96 -24.37
N GLN A 22 -12.25 -6.39 -24.33
CA GLN A 22 -12.45 -5.07 -23.75
C GLN A 22 -11.86 -5.13 -22.34
N ALA A 23 -10.92 -4.22 -22.03
CA ALA A 23 -10.36 -4.15 -20.71
C ALA A 23 -11.53 -4.00 -19.72
N GLU A 24 -11.64 -4.95 -18.80
CA GLU A 24 -12.68 -4.95 -17.80
C GLU A 24 -12.43 -3.75 -16.88
N VAL A 25 -13.40 -2.84 -16.77
CA VAL A 25 -13.29 -1.68 -15.88
C VAL A 25 -13.12 -2.19 -14.47
N LEU A 26 -12.12 -1.68 -13.75
CA LEU A 26 -11.88 -2.08 -12.37
C LEU A 26 -13.09 -1.68 -11.50
N PRO A 27 -13.55 -2.56 -10.60
CA PRO A 27 -14.62 -2.22 -9.69
C PRO A 27 -14.18 -1.18 -8.67
N GLU A 28 -15.05 -0.25 -8.30
CA GLU A 28 -14.81 0.66 -7.19
C GLU A 28 -14.55 -0.12 -5.91
N LEU A 29 -13.55 0.31 -5.13
CA LEU A 29 -13.28 -0.28 -3.82
C LEU A 29 -14.33 0.16 -2.80
N LYS A 30 -14.80 -0.79 -2.01
CA LYS A 30 -15.75 -0.57 -0.92
C LYS A 30 -15.20 -1.11 0.39
N ILE A 31 -15.73 -0.60 1.50
CA ILE A 31 -15.45 -1.14 2.82
C ILE A 31 -16.28 -2.41 3.02
N SER A 32 -15.67 -3.46 3.58
CA SER A 32 -16.33 -4.72 3.91
C SER A 32 -17.40 -4.54 4.99
N ALA A 33 -18.37 -5.47 5.08
CA ALA A 33 -19.49 -5.39 6.03
C ALA A 33 -19.05 -5.31 7.51
N ASN A 34 -17.89 -5.87 7.86
CA ASN A 34 -17.33 -5.77 9.22
C ASN A 34 -16.51 -4.49 9.46
N HIS A 35 -16.45 -3.58 8.50
CA HIS A 35 -15.72 -2.31 8.53
C HIS A 35 -14.20 -2.43 8.79
N ARG A 36 -13.60 -3.61 8.55
CA ARG A 36 -12.17 -3.88 8.84
C ARG A 36 -11.30 -3.94 7.59
N PHE A 37 -11.90 -4.19 6.42
CA PHE A 37 -11.17 -4.50 5.20
C PHE A 37 -11.77 -3.77 3.99
N PHE A 38 -11.07 -3.86 2.86
CA PHE A 38 -11.59 -3.46 1.56
C PHE A 38 -12.12 -4.66 0.80
N GLN A 39 -13.02 -4.38 -0.12
CA GLN A 39 -13.57 -5.35 -1.07
C GLN A 39 -13.73 -4.70 -2.46
N ALA A 40 -13.61 -5.54 -3.50
CA ALA A 40 -13.90 -5.23 -4.88
C ALA A 40 -14.94 -6.26 -5.37
N ASP A 41 -16.12 -5.82 -5.79
CA ASP A 41 -17.25 -6.72 -6.17
C ASP A 41 -17.57 -7.81 -5.14
N GLY A 42 -17.55 -7.45 -3.86
CA GLY A 42 -17.79 -8.37 -2.76
C GLY A 42 -16.66 -9.33 -2.43
N LYS A 43 -15.59 -9.34 -3.21
CA LYS A 43 -14.39 -10.16 -2.97
C LYS A 43 -13.38 -9.42 -2.09
N PRO A 44 -12.61 -10.14 -1.27
CA PRO A 44 -11.53 -9.54 -0.50
C PRO A 44 -10.55 -8.76 -1.39
N PHE A 45 -10.26 -7.53 -1.03
CA PHE A 45 -9.19 -6.72 -1.59
C PHE A 45 -8.15 -6.47 -0.50
N PHE A 46 -6.97 -7.06 -0.67
CA PHE A 46 -5.83 -6.77 0.18
C PHE A 46 -5.04 -5.63 -0.46
N TRP A 47 -4.97 -4.47 0.22
CA TRP A 47 -4.16 -3.37 -0.26
C TRP A 47 -2.68 -3.75 -0.22
N MET A 48 -2.07 -3.97 -1.39
CA MET A 48 -0.64 -4.08 -1.55
C MET A 48 -0.15 -2.87 -2.34
N GLY A 49 0.19 -1.81 -1.60
CA GLY A 49 0.56 -0.53 -2.15
C GLY A 49 2.05 -0.37 -2.40
N ASP A 50 2.40 0.44 -3.43
CA ASP A 50 3.74 0.99 -3.62
C ASP A 50 3.71 2.52 -3.55
N THR A 51 4.84 3.12 -3.22
CA THR A 51 5.02 4.55 -3.12
C THR A 51 5.73 5.09 -4.36
N GLY A 52 4.98 5.78 -5.21
CA GLY A 52 5.47 6.41 -6.44
C GLY A 52 5.20 7.91 -6.45
N TRP A 53 5.63 8.64 -5.41
CA TRP A 53 5.24 10.04 -5.16
C TRP A 53 5.35 10.95 -6.37
N LEU A 54 6.44 10.84 -7.14
CA LEU A 54 6.74 11.74 -8.26
C LEU A 54 6.45 11.12 -9.64
N LEU A 55 5.60 10.09 -9.72
CA LEU A 55 5.26 9.41 -10.96
C LEU A 55 4.77 10.38 -12.05
N PHE A 56 3.84 11.28 -11.72
CA PHE A 56 3.25 12.21 -12.69
C PHE A 56 4.20 13.29 -13.17
N SER A 57 5.13 13.72 -12.33
CA SER A 57 6.04 14.82 -12.65
C SER A 57 7.35 14.38 -13.31
N LYS A 58 7.81 13.15 -13.02
CA LYS A 58 9.15 12.73 -13.43
C LYS A 58 9.21 11.68 -14.52
N LEU A 59 8.16 10.91 -14.76
CA LEU A 59 8.18 9.89 -15.78
C LEU A 59 7.45 10.34 -17.05
N ASN A 60 8.06 10.06 -18.21
CA ASN A 60 7.35 10.08 -19.48
C ASN A 60 6.37 8.91 -19.53
N ARG A 61 5.49 8.86 -20.54
CA ARG A 61 4.46 7.84 -20.67
C ARG A 61 5.02 6.43 -20.80
N GLU A 62 6.12 6.26 -21.53
CA GLU A 62 6.77 4.96 -21.71
C GLU A 62 7.32 4.43 -20.38
N ASP A 63 8.05 5.26 -19.65
CA ASP A 63 8.61 4.90 -18.34
C ASP A 63 7.50 4.69 -17.30
N ALA A 64 6.44 5.50 -17.32
CA ALA A 64 5.28 5.31 -16.45
C ALA A 64 4.57 3.97 -16.72
N GLU A 65 4.36 3.60 -17.98
CA GLU A 65 3.76 2.32 -18.33
C GLU A 65 4.65 1.14 -17.94
N LYS A 66 5.96 1.27 -18.13
CA LYS A 66 6.95 0.28 -17.68
C LYS A 66 6.94 0.10 -16.16
N TYR A 67 6.91 1.21 -15.40
CA TYR A 67 6.80 1.18 -13.94
C TYR A 67 5.53 0.44 -13.49
N LEU A 68 4.37 0.81 -14.02
CA LEU A 68 3.09 0.17 -13.70
C LEU A 68 3.11 -1.33 -14.03
N GLU A 69 3.67 -1.73 -15.19
CA GLU A 69 3.73 -3.13 -15.61
C GLU A 69 4.64 -3.97 -14.70
N ILE A 70 5.78 -3.42 -14.26
CA ILE A 70 6.66 -4.11 -13.33
C ILE A 70 5.97 -4.28 -11.98
N ARG A 71 5.33 -3.22 -11.45
CA ARG A 71 4.60 -3.29 -10.17
C ARG A 71 3.43 -4.27 -10.22
N ARG A 72 2.67 -4.29 -11.32
CA ARG A 72 1.63 -5.31 -11.54
C ARG A 72 2.18 -6.74 -11.45
N LYS A 73 3.31 -7.01 -12.11
CA LYS A 73 3.96 -8.35 -12.07
C LYS A 73 4.47 -8.73 -10.68
N GLN A 74 4.85 -7.76 -9.88
CA GLN A 74 5.28 -7.92 -8.49
C GLN A 74 4.09 -8.04 -7.51
N GLY A 75 2.84 -7.95 -7.99
CA GLY A 75 1.64 -8.08 -7.17
C GLY A 75 1.16 -6.79 -6.51
N PHE A 76 1.72 -5.65 -6.84
CA PHE A 76 1.20 -4.37 -6.35
C PHE A 76 -0.10 -4.02 -7.06
N ASN A 77 -1.10 -3.61 -6.29
CA ASN A 77 -2.45 -3.29 -6.77
C ASN A 77 -2.88 -1.85 -6.44
N VAL A 78 -2.07 -1.09 -5.69
CA VAL A 78 -2.27 0.34 -5.43
C VAL A 78 -0.95 1.08 -5.58
N ILE A 79 -0.96 2.27 -6.19
CA ILE A 79 0.19 3.19 -6.21
C ILE A 79 -0.22 4.52 -5.58
N GLN A 80 0.54 4.99 -4.60
CA GLN A 80 0.36 6.33 -3.99
C GLN A 80 1.14 7.38 -4.79
N VAL A 81 0.47 8.45 -5.23
CA VAL A 81 1.05 9.47 -6.12
C VAL A 81 0.62 10.87 -5.70
N MET A 82 1.57 11.80 -5.70
CA MET A 82 1.27 13.23 -5.51
C MET A 82 0.74 13.85 -6.79
N VAL A 83 -0.40 14.54 -6.71
CA VAL A 83 -0.90 15.38 -7.81
C VAL A 83 -0.12 16.67 -7.87
N LEU A 84 0.07 17.34 -6.72
CA LEU A 84 0.92 18.54 -6.63
C LEU A 84 1.92 18.38 -5.49
N HIS A 85 3.20 18.25 -5.84
CA HIS A 85 4.31 18.33 -4.88
C HIS A 85 4.72 19.78 -4.60
N SER A 86 4.45 20.69 -5.55
CA SER A 86 4.68 22.13 -5.44
C SER A 86 3.64 22.93 -6.23
N LEU A 87 3.52 24.25 -5.99
CA LEU A 87 2.68 25.11 -6.83
C LEU A 87 3.31 25.45 -8.20
N SER A 88 4.57 25.12 -8.39
CA SER A 88 5.28 25.22 -9.67
C SER A 88 5.43 23.87 -10.36
N GLU A 89 4.58 22.89 -10.01
CA GLU A 89 4.68 21.55 -10.54
C GLU A 89 4.53 21.51 -12.05
N THR A 90 5.39 20.72 -12.68
CA THR A 90 5.33 20.40 -14.11
C THR A 90 5.41 18.89 -14.29
N ASP A 91 4.90 18.40 -15.39
CA ASP A 91 5.14 17.02 -15.80
C ASP A 91 6.52 16.87 -16.46
N PHE A 92 6.84 15.64 -16.87
CA PHE A 92 8.08 15.31 -17.56
C PHE A 92 8.30 16.16 -18.83
N TYR A 93 7.24 16.61 -19.49
CA TYR A 93 7.29 17.38 -20.74
C TYR A 93 7.41 18.89 -20.50
N GLY A 94 7.37 19.34 -19.24
CA GLY A 94 7.47 20.74 -18.85
C GLY A 94 6.12 21.47 -18.79
N ASP A 95 5.01 20.74 -18.91
CA ASP A 95 3.68 21.33 -18.84
C ASP A 95 3.31 21.64 -17.38
N SER A 96 3.01 22.92 -17.11
CA SER A 96 2.67 23.37 -15.76
C SER A 96 1.27 22.92 -15.35
N ALA A 97 1.12 22.49 -14.09
CA ALA A 97 -0.16 22.13 -13.51
C ALA A 97 -1.11 23.32 -13.31
N LEU A 98 -0.55 24.49 -13.01
CA LEU A 98 -1.30 25.66 -12.55
C LEU A 98 -0.94 26.92 -13.36
N ASN A 99 -1.92 27.79 -13.59
CA ASN A 99 -1.67 29.14 -14.04
C ASN A 99 -1.16 30.00 -12.88
N ASN A 100 -0.06 30.73 -13.09
CA ASN A 100 0.52 31.68 -12.12
C ASN A 100 0.74 31.07 -10.72
N ARG A 101 1.03 29.75 -10.61
CA ARG A 101 1.20 29.03 -9.33
C ARG A 101 -0.01 29.17 -8.39
N ASN A 102 -1.21 29.37 -8.93
CA ASN A 102 -2.43 29.52 -8.16
C ASN A 102 -3.18 28.18 -8.14
N ILE A 103 -3.28 27.54 -6.97
CA ILE A 103 -3.95 26.25 -6.81
C ILE A 103 -5.44 26.30 -7.22
N ALA A 104 -6.09 27.46 -7.10
CA ALA A 104 -7.47 27.66 -7.55
C ALA A 104 -7.61 27.86 -9.07
N ASN A 105 -6.50 27.83 -9.81
CA ASN A 105 -6.50 28.05 -11.27
C ASN A 105 -5.69 26.96 -12.00
N PRO A 106 -6.20 25.71 -12.07
CA PRO A 106 -5.57 24.64 -12.84
C PRO A 106 -5.41 25.05 -14.32
N LYS A 107 -4.24 24.76 -14.91
CA LYS A 107 -3.95 25.05 -16.30
C LYS A 107 -4.54 23.95 -17.19
N ILE A 108 -5.81 24.11 -17.54
CA ILE A 108 -6.53 23.15 -18.41
C ILE A 108 -6.08 23.39 -19.87
N ALA A 109 -5.90 22.32 -20.64
CA ALA A 109 -5.55 22.43 -22.06
C ALA A 109 -6.63 23.12 -22.87
N ASP A 110 -6.20 23.93 -23.83
CA ASP A 110 -6.96 24.23 -25.02
C ASP A 110 -7.20 22.93 -25.81
N ALA A 111 -8.35 22.83 -26.46
CA ALA A 111 -8.71 21.69 -27.32
C ALA A 111 -7.65 21.41 -28.43
N ASN A 112 -6.85 22.41 -28.79
CA ASN A 112 -5.77 22.31 -29.76
C ASN A 112 -4.43 21.82 -29.17
N TYR A 113 -4.34 21.64 -27.82
CA TYR A 113 -3.14 21.17 -27.14
C TYR A 113 -3.48 19.94 -26.28
N PRO A 114 -3.55 18.73 -26.87
CA PRO A 114 -4.03 17.53 -26.19
C PRO A 114 -3.10 17.00 -25.11
N ASN A 115 -1.85 17.43 -25.09
CA ASN A 115 -0.86 17.03 -24.10
C ASN A 115 -0.66 18.17 -23.10
N ASN A 116 -1.04 17.96 -21.85
CA ASN A 116 -0.74 18.84 -20.74
C ASN A 116 -0.67 18.02 -19.45
N TYR A 117 -0.31 18.66 -18.34
CA TYR A 117 -0.18 18.06 -17.03
C TYR A 117 -1.37 17.17 -16.64
N TRP A 118 -2.59 17.68 -16.77
CA TRP A 118 -3.80 16.98 -16.37
C TRP A 118 -4.15 15.82 -17.31
N ASN A 119 -3.94 15.99 -18.62
CA ASN A 119 -4.15 14.91 -19.58
C ASN A 119 -3.07 13.82 -19.46
N ASN A 120 -1.89 14.16 -18.96
CA ASN A 120 -0.87 13.16 -18.63
C ASN A 120 -1.30 12.32 -17.42
N ILE A 121 -1.88 12.94 -16.39
CA ILE A 121 -2.48 12.19 -15.26
C ILE A 121 -3.61 11.28 -15.74
N ASP A 122 -4.53 11.78 -16.57
CA ASP A 122 -5.63 10.99 -17.13
C ASP A 122 -5.10 9.76 -17.89
N TRP A 123 -4.03 9.93 -18.65
CA TRP A 123 -3.39 8.83 -19.37
C TRP A 123 -2.80 7.78 -18.42
N VAL A 124 -2.10 8.21 -17.37
CA VAL A 124 -1.54 7.30 -16.35
C VAL A 124 -2.65 6.54 -15.61
N LEU A 125 -3.75 7.22 -15.23
CA LEU A 125 -4.89 6.58 -14.58
C LEU A 125 -5.50 5.47 -15.46
N LYS A 126 -5.70 5.73 -16.75
CA LYS A 126 -6.19 4.71 -17.71
C LYS A 126 -5.23 3.53 -17.84
N LYS A 127 -3.91 3.81 -17.92
CA LYS A 127 -2.90 2.75 -18.00
C LYS A 127 -2.80 1.93 -16.72
N ALA A 128 -3.00 2.55 -15.57
CA ALA A 128 -3.10 1.84 -14.29
C ALA A 128 -4.34 0.94 -14.25
N GLU A 129 -5.51 1.44 -14.67
CA GLU A 129 -6.74 0.66 -14.75
C GLU A 129 -6.60 -0.56 -15.66
N GLU A 130 -6.04 -0.39 -16.87
CA GLU A 130 -5.74 -1.48 -17.81
C GLU A 130 -4.87 -2.59 -17.21
N LYS A 131 -4.08 -2.24 -16.18
CA LYS A 131 -3.15 -3.14 -15.47
C LYS A 131 -3.69 -3.65 -14.13
N GLY A 132 -4.93 -3.32 -13.78
CA GLY A 132 -5.51 -3.74 -12.51
C GLY A 132 -4.99 -2.97 -11.29
N ILE A 133 -4.51 -1.74 -11.48
CA ILE A 133 -3.88 -0.92 -10.44
C ILE A 133 -4.77 0.29 -10.10
N TYR A 134 -5.03 0.48 -8.81
CA TYR A 134 -5.66 1.67 -8.26
C TYR A 134 -4.60 2.74 -8.00
N ILE A 135 -4.98 4.01 -8.13
CA ILE A 135 -4.10 5.14 -7.84
C ILE A 135 -4.64 5.93 -6.65
N ALA A 136 -3.87 5.96 -5.57
CA ALA A 136 -4.17 6.79 -4.40
C ALA A 136 -3.58 8.19 -4.63
N LEU A 137 -4.45 9.14 -5.01
CA LEU A 137 -4.10 10.50 -5.36
C LEU A 137 -3.96 11.37 -4.11
N VAL A 138 -2.77 11.95 -3.91
CA VAL A 138 -2.56 13.02 -2.92
C VAL A 138 -2.79 14.36 -3.62
N PRO A 139 -3.92 15.07 -3.38
CA PRO A 139 -4.29 16.28 -4.10
C PRO A 139 -3.21 17.35 -4.11
N VAL A 140 -2.66 17.66 -2.94
CA VAL A 140 -1.57 18.59 -2.75
C VAL A 140 -0.77 18.21 -1.52
N TRP A 141 0.57 18.23 -1.64
CA TRP A 141 1.44 17.86 -0.51
C TRP A 141 1.30 18.82 0.66
N GLY A 142 1.24 18.27 1.87
CA GLY A 142 0.88 19.02 3.07
C GLY A 142 1.74 20.23 3.38
N SER A 143 3.05 20.15 3.15
CA SER A 143 3.96 21.29 3.36
C SER A 143 3.64 22.47 2.43
N VAL A 144 3.11 22.20 1.23
CA VAL A 144 2.69 23.23 0.27
C VAL A 144 1.49 24.02 0.80
N VAL A 145 0.50 23.33 1.35
CA VAL A 145 -0.68 23.99 1.95
C VAL A 145 -0.25 24.96 3.03
N LYS A 146 0.68 24.54 3.90
CA LYS A 146 1.19 25.39 4.99
C LYS A 146 2.04 26.54 4.48
N SER A 147 3.03 26.29 3.64
CA SER A 147 3.99 27.31 3.18
C SER A 147 3.38 28.34 2.24
N ALA A 148 2.43 27.93 1.41
CA ALA A 148 1.72 28.83 0.49
C ALA A 148 0.48 29.49 1.11
N HIS A 149 0.19 29.25 2.39
CA HIS A 149 -0.98 29.78 3.11
C HIS A 149 -2.30 29.57 2.35
N ILE A 150 -2.48 28.37 1.79
CA ILE A 150 -3.70 28.01 1.04
C ILE A 150 -4.91 28.16 1.96
N ASN A 151 -5.89 28.96 1.52
CA ASN A 151 -7.11 29.19 2.26
C ASN A 151 -8.25 28.23 1.84
N GLN A 152 -9.35 28.23 2.59
CA GLN A 152 -10.50 27.34 2.36
C GLN A 152 -11.15 27.56 0.97
N ASN A 153 -11.22 28.78 0.46
CA ASN A 153 -11.83 29.07 -0.85
C ASN A 153 -10.98 28.47 -1.98
N GLN A 154 -9.66 28.64 -1.92
CA GLN A 154 -8.73 28.05 -2.87
C GLN A 154 -8.79 26.52 -2.81
N ALA A 155 -8.81 25.95 -1.60
CA ALA A 155 -8.91 24.53 -1.37
C ALA A 155 -10.23 23.95 -1.93
N LYS A 156 -11.36 24.62 -1.71
CA LYS A 156 -12.66 24.23 -2.25
C LYS A 156 -12.67 24.24 -3.78
N THR A 157 -12.18 25.31 -4.39
CA THR A 157 -12.10 25.41 -5.86
C THR A 157 -11.26 24.29 -6.46
N TYR A 158 -10.09 24.01 -5.88
CA TYR A 158 -9.20 22.96 -6.35
C TYR A 158 -9.78 21.57 -6.15
N ALA A 159 -10.33 21.28 -4.98
CA ALA A 159 -10.98 20.01 -4.68
C ALA A 159 -12.20 19.76 -5.59
N THR A 160 -12.97 20.82 -5.90
CA THR A 160 -14.09 20.75 -6.87
C THR A 160 -13.59 20.38 -8.27
N PHE A 161 -12.50 20.98 -8.71
CA PHE A 161 -11.88 20.64 -10.00
C PHE A 161 -11.46 19.17 -10.04
N LEU A 162 -10.71 18.72 -9.03
CA LEU A 162 -10.21 17.34 -8.99
C LEU A 162 -11.33 16.30 -8.93
N ALA A 163 -12.29 16.50 -8.03
CA ALA A 163 -13.40 15.55 -7.87
C ALA A 163 -14.24 15.46 -9.15
N ASN A 164 -14.56 16.58 -9.82
CA ASN A 164 -15.29 16.54 -11.09
C ASN A 164 -14.51 15.88 -12.22
N ARG A 165 -13.17 16.02 -12.25
CA ARG A 165 -12.33 15.40 -13.27
C ARG A 165 -12.21 13.90 -13.10
N TYR A 166 -12.08 13.43 -11.84
CA TYR A 166 -11.66 12.05 -11.57
C TYR A 166 -12.76 11.13 -11.04
N LYS A 167 -13.95 11.62 -10.67
CA LYS A 167 -15.04 10.79 -10.14
C LYS A 167 -15.54 9.67 -11.05
N SER A 168 -15.20 9.71 -12.34
CA SER A 168 -15.56 8.64 -13.31
C SER A 168 -14.48 7.58 -13.50
N TYR A 169 -13.34 7.72 -12.84
CA TYR A 169 -12.24 6.75 -12.90
C TYR A 169 -12.37 5.79 -11.72
N SER A 170 -12.86 4.58 -11.94
CA SER A 170 -13.14 3.59 -10.89
C SER A 170 -11.92 3.19 -10.05
N ASN A 171 -10.71 3.42 -10.57
CA ASN A 171 -9.44 3.09 -9.94
C ASN A 171 -8.80 4.24 -9.14
N VAL A 172 -9.57 5.27 -8.78
CA VAL A 172 -9.08 6.38 -7.95
C VAL A 172 -9.41 6.14 -6.48
N ILE A 173 -8.46 6.49 -5.61
CA ILE A 173 -8.62 6.60 -4.16
C ILE A 173 -8.08 7.98 -3.77
N TRP A 174 -8.75 8.69 -2.88
CA TRP A 174 -8.31 9.99 -2.42
C TRP A 174 -7.47 9.89 -1.14
N MET A 175 -6.32 10.53 -1.13
CA MET A 175 -5.42 10.57 0.02
C MET A 175 -5.10 12.02 0.37
N ASN A 176 -5.94 12.65 1.19
CA ASN A 176 -5.75 14.04 1.64
C ASN A 176 -4.48 14.17 2.51
N GLY A 177 -3.93 15.37 2.71
CA GLY A 177 -2.76 15.59 3.57
C GLY A 177 -1.41 15.46 2.86
N GLY A 178 -0.49 14.65 3.40
CA GLY A 178 0.89 14.46 2.88
C GLY A 178 1.95 14.97 3.86
N ASP A 179 2.49 14.08 4.70
CA ASP A 179 3.56 14.30 5.70
C ASP A 179 3.36 15.56 6.59
N ILE A 180 2.12 15.80 7.02
CA ILE A 180 1.72 16.98 7.79
C ILE A 180 0.85 16.57 8.98
N PRO A 181 1.00 17.21 10.17
CA PRO A 181 -0.01 17.11 11.23
C PRO A 181 -1.36 17.62 10.73
N GLY A 182 -2.42 16.85 10.96
CA GLY A 182 -3.77 17.30 10.58
C GLY A 182 -4.20 18.59 11.26
N SER A 183 -3.63 18.90 12.45
CA SER A 183 -3.81 20.20 13.14
C SER A 183 -3.30 21.39 12.35
N ASP A 184 -2.28 21.18 11.51
CA ASP A 184 -1.78 22.23 10.64
C ASP A 184 -2.78 22.43 9.48
N SER A 185 -3.48 23.56 9.45
CA SER A 185 -4.51 23.86 8.44
C SER A 185 -5.75 22.94 8.47
N ILE A 186 -6.20 22.50 9.63
CA ILE A 186 -7.32 21.54 9.79
C ILE A 186 -8.58 21.94 9.02
N LYS A 187 -8.89 23.25 8.93
CA LYS A 187 -10.04 23.77 8.17
C LYS A 187 -9.87 23.55 6.67
N VAL A 188 -8.65 23.62 6.16
CA VAL A 188 -8.34 23.36 4.74
C VAL A 188 -8.50 21.88 4.43
N TRP A 189 -7.98 21.00 5.29
CA TRP A 189 -8.11 19.56 5.12
C TRP A 189 -9.58 19.10 5.14
N ASN A 190 -10.37 19.62 6.09
CA ASN A 190 -11.80 19.35 6.13
C ASN A 190 -12.52 19.94 4.90
N THR A 191 -12.10 21.09 4.39
CA THR A 191 -12.68 21.65 3.16
C THR A 191 -12.41 20.74 1.95
N ILE A 192 -11.17 20.25 1.79
CA ILE A 192 -10.81 19.33 0.70
C ILE A 192 -11.60 18.03 0.84
N GLY A 193 -11.55 17.39 2.01
CA GLY A 193 -12.22 16.10 2.26
C GLY A 193 -13.73 16.16 2.04
N ASN A 194 -14.40 17.16 2.64
CA ASN A 194 -15.85 17.35 2.49
C ASN A 194 -16.25 17.70 1.05
N THR A 195 -15.45 18.50 0.34
CA THR A 195 -15.75 18.88 -1.05
C THR A 195 -15.64 17.66 -1.97
N ILE A 196 -14.58 16.88 -1.82
CA ILE A 196 -14.40 15.63 -2.60
C ILE A 196 -15.54 14.68 -2.28
N HIS A 197 -15.82 14.41 -1.01
CA HIS A 197 -16.87 13.47 -0.61
C HIS A 197 -18.26 13.87 -1.11
N ALA A 198 -18.57 15.16 -1.16
CA ALA A 198 -19.86 15.66 -1.67
C ALA A 198 -20.02 15.47 -3.19
N ILE A 199 -18.95 15.56 -3.97
CA ILE A 199 -18.95 15.48 -5.44
C ILE A 199 -18.72 14.06 -5.92
N ASP A 200 -17.91 13.31 -5.18
CA ASP A 200 -17.44 11.96 -5.46
C ASP A 200 -17.66 11.07 -4.22
N PRO A 201 -18.90 10.69 -3.91
CA PRO A 201 -19.22 9.93 -2.70
C PRO A 201 -18.82 8.45 -2.77
N ASN A 202 -18.47 7.94 -3.95
CA ASN A 202 -18.20 6.53 -4.17
C ASN A 202 -16.76 6.14 -3.86
N HIS A 203 -15.81 7.03 -4.12
CA HIS A 203 -14.40 6.74 -3.89
C HIS A 203 -14.00 6.87 -2.42
N LEU A 204 -13.14 5.96 -1.98
CA LEU A 204 -12.59 5.98 -0.63
C LEU A 204 -11.67 7.19 -0.44
N ILE A 205 -11.76 7.80 0.75
CA ILE A 205 -10.94 8.96 1.12
C ILE A 205 -10.22 8.66 2.43
N THR A 206 -8.92 8.95 2.49
CA THR A 206 -8.13 8.93 3.72
C THR A 206 -7.31 10.21 3.88
N PHE A 207 -6.52 10.28 4.96
CA PHE A 207 -5.59 11.37 5.22
C PHE A 207 -4.19 10.83 5.50
N HIS A 208 -3.20 11.25 4.72
CA HIS A 208 -1.80 10.90 4.93
C HIS A 208 -1.19 11.81 6.02
N PRO A 209 -0.94 11.30 7.22
CA PRO A 209 -0.45 12.10 8.34
C PRO A 209 1.07 12.28 8.29
N ARG A 210 1.59 13.07 9.22
CA ARG A 210 3.02 13.19 9.48
C ARG A 210 3.60 11.90 10.07
N GLY A 211 4.88 11.67 9.83
CA GLY A 211 5.64 10.55 10.38
C GLY A 211 5.41 10.30 11.88
N ARG A 212 5.15 9.05 12.21
CA ARG A 212 4.87 8.54 13.57
C ARG A 212 3.59 9.12 14.17
N THR A 213 2.58 9.29 13.31
CA THR A 213 1.21 9.68 13.71
C THR A 213 0.17 8.92 12.89
N GLU A 214 -1.06 9.04 13.31
CA GLU A 214 -2.25 8.41 12.76
C GLU A 214 -3.23 9.49 12.27
N SER A 215 -3.87 9.29 11.13
CA SER A 215 -4.93 10.18 10.62
C SER A 215 -6.10 10.33 11.60
N SER A 216 -6.34 9.27 12.36
CA SER A 216 -7.40 9.18 13.35
C SER A 216 -7.27 10.18 14.51
N ILE A 217 -6.07 10.69 14.76
CA ILE A 217 -5.83 11.72 15.79
C ILE A 217 -6.69 12.97 15.52
N TRP A 218 -6.92 13.28 14.25
CA TRP A 218 -7.60 14.51 13.85
C TRP A 218 -8.94 14.29 13.16
N PHE A 219 -9.08 13.17 12.41
CA PHE A 219 -10.18 13.02 11.45
C PHE A 219 -11.00 11.74 11.62
N HIS A 220 -10.80 10.96 12.68
CA HIS A 220 -11.48 9.67 12.84
C HIS A 220 -13.00 9.76 12.73
N ASN A 221 -13.60 10.82 13.26
CA ASN A 221 -15.05 11.05 13.27
C ASN A 221 -15.56 11.88 12.09
N GLU A 222 -14.66 12.33 11.21
CA GLU A 222 -15.07 13.09 10.04
C GLU A 222 -15.80 12.18 9.04
N PRO A 223 -16.97 12.60 8.51
CA PRO A 223 -17.75 11.80 7.57
C PRO A 223 -17.01 11.45 6.29
N TRP A 224 -16.11 12.33 5.84
CA TRP A 224 -15.32 12.11 4.63
C TRP A 224 -14.20 11.08 4.80
N LEU A 225 -13.72 10.79 6.03
CA LEU A 225 -12.65 9.82 6.25
C LEU A 225 -13.19 8.39 6.19
N SER A 226 -12.94 7.69 5.10
CA SER A 226 -13.39 6.32 4.88
C SER A 226 -12.59 5.31 5.68
N PHE A 227 -11.27 5.49 5.80
CA PHE A 227 -10.36 4.60 6.52
C PHE A 227 -9.21 5.39 7.15
N ASN A 228 -8.64 4.83 8.23
CA ASN A 228 -7.49 5.42 8.90
C ASN A 228 -6.20 5.04 8.17
N SER A 229 -5.27 5.98 8.05
CA SER A 229 -3.92 5.74 7.58
C SER A 229 -2.87 6.23 8.57
N ILE A 230 -1.71 5.61 8.52
CA ILE A 230 -0.60 5.80 9.45
C ILE A 230 0.66 6.01 8.64
N GLN A 231 1.53 6.90 9.10
CA GLN A 231 2.92 6.95 8.67
C GLN A 231 3.81 6.47 9.84
N SER A 232 4.22 5.21 9.82
CA SER A 232 4.98 4.60 10.91
C SER A 232 6.50 4.72 10.78
N GLY A 233 7.04 4.98 9.57
CA GLY A 233 8.48 5.13 9.28
C GLY A 233 9.02 6.51 9.70
N HIS A 234 10.26 6.77 9.66
CA HIS A 234 11.47 6.08 9.18
C HIS A 234 12.54 6.01 10.27
N ARG A 235 12.17 6.15 11.53
CA ARG A 235 13.11 6.16 12.66
C ARG A 235 13.24 4.78 13.28
N ASN A 236 14.47 4.42 13.64
CA ASN A 236 14.74 3.22 14.42
C ASN A 236 14.56 3.47 15.93
N TYR A 237 14.65 2.40 16.72
CA TYR A 237 14.49 2.48 18.19
C TYR A 237 15.46 3.43 18.87
N SER A 238 16.67 3.64 18.37
CA SER A 238 17.63 4.55 18.98
C SER A 238 17.36 6.02 18.69
N GLN A 239 16.65 6.30 17.61
CA GLN A 239 16.31 7.65 17.16
C GLN A 239 14.97 8.14 17.73
N ASP A 240 14.11 7.25 18.15
CA ASP A 240 12.82 7.61 18.78
C ASP A 240 12.93 7.63 20.29
N THR A 241 13.68 8.60 20.80
CA THR A 241 13.97 8.80 22.23
C THR A 241 12.91 9.66 22.93
N SER A 242 11.87 10.06 22.25
CA SER A 242 10.79 10.87 22.80
C SER A 242 10.05 10.13 23.91
N LYS A 243 9.72 10.84 24.99
CA LYS A 243 8.86 10.35 26.07
C LYS A 243 7.37 10.38 25.73
N ASN A 244 7.02 10.77 24.52
CA ASN A 244 5.63 10.80 24.06
C ASN A 244 5.15 9.38 23.78
N ASP A 245 4.09 8.94 24.47
CA ASP A 245 3.51 7.59 24.35
C ASP A 245 3.00 7.24 22.94
N LEU A 246 2.77 8.23 22.08
CA LEU A 246 2.39 8.01 20.68
C LEU A 246 3.60 7.74 19.75
N ARG A 247 4.82 7.68 20.27
CA ARG A 247 6.03 7.45 19.49
C ARG A 247 6.64 6.11 19.86
N TYR A 248 6.44 5.14 19.00
CA TYR A 248 6.71 3.73 19.26
C TYR A 248 7.99 3.21 18.58
N GLY A 249 8.82 4.10 18.00
CA GLY A 249 9.99 3.68 17.23
C GLY A 249 9.57 2.77 16.06
N GLU A 250 10.18 1.61 15.99
CA GLU A 250 9.89 0.61 14.96
C GLU A 250 8.67 -0.27 15.27
N ASP A 251 8.01 -0.09 16.40
CA ASP A 251 6.83 -0.87 16.80
C ASP A 251 5.56 -0.41 16.05
N ASN A 252 5.56 -0.45 14.73
CA ASN A 252 4.45 0.02 13.88
C ASN A 252 3.11 -0.69 14.17
N TRP A 253 3.15 -1.94 14.65
CA TRP A 253 1.98 -2.68 15.10
C TRP A 253 1.18 -1.96 16.19
N ARG A 254 1.80 -1.08 16.98
CA ARG A 254 1.12 -0.33 18.06
C ARG A 254 0.20 0.74 17.48
N TYR A 255 0.62 1.46 16.44
CA TYR A 255 -0.24 2.41 15.73
C TYR A 255 -1.46 1.72 15.15
N ILE A 256 -1.26 0.56 14.52
CA ILE A 256 -2.36 -0.24 13.98
C ILE A 256 -3.34 -0.66 15.07
N GLN A 257 -2.84 -1.15 16.22
CA GLN A 257 -3.71 -1.55 17.34
C GLN A 257 -4.50 -0.38 17.92
N ASN A 258 -3.90 0.81 18.00
CA ASN A 258 -4.61 2.00 18.45
C ASN A 258 -5.83 2.29 17.58
N ASP A 259 -5.63 2.33 16.27
CA ASP A 259 -6.70 2.62 15.33
C ASP A 259 -7.71 1.47 15.20
N TYR A 260 -7.24 0.23 15.26
CA TYR A 260 -8.09 -0.96 15.22
C TYR A 260 -9.13 -0.99 16.35
N ASN A 261 -8.79 -0.43 17.51
CA ASN A 261 -9.64 -0.40 18.70
C ASN A 261 -10.59 0.81 18.76
N LYS A 262 -10.54 1.74 17.80
CA LYS A 262 -11.40 2.92 17.80
C LYS A 262 -12.83 2.61 17.35
N THR A 263 -13.75 3.47 17.77
CA THR A 263 -15.16 3.49 17.35
C THR A 263 -15.46 4.87 16.76
N PRO A 264 -16.16 4.97 15.61
CA PRO A 264 -16.66 3.86 14.77
C PRO A 264 -15.53 3.02 14.18
N ILE A 265 -15.82 1.74 13.90
CA ILE A 265 -14.84 0.85 13.29
C ILE A 265 -14.52 1.32 11.87
N LYS A 266 -13.24 1.47 11.55
CA LYS A 266 -12.77 1.80 10.19
C LYS A 266 -11.58 0.89 9.82
N PRO A 267 -11.39 0.54 8.54
CA PRO A 267 -10.15 -0.10 8.10
C PRO A 267 -8.95 0.75 8.49
N THR A 268 -7.80 0.12 8.75
CA THR A 268 -6.56 0.80 9.14
C THR A 268 -5.42 0.33 8.25
N LEU A 269 -4.61 1.26 7.76
CA LEU A 269 -3.52 1.02 6.82
C LEU A 269 -2.23 1.70 7.27
N ASP A 270 -1.10 0.98 7.27
CA ASP A 270 0.23 1.59 7.33
C ASP A 270 0.58 2.08 5.92
N ALA A 271 0.34 3.36 5.67
CA ALA A 271 0.45 3.97 4.35
C ALA A 271 1.88 4.45 4.04
N GLU A 272 2.70 4.67 5.09
CA GLU A 272 4.11 5.01 4.92
C GLU A 272 4.96 4.43 6.06
N PRO A 273 5.37 3.15 5.96
CA PRO A 273 6.38 2.55 6.81
C PRO A 273 7.79 2.99 6.39
N SER A 274 8.82 2.42 7.02
CA SER A 274 10.20 2.66 6.56
C SER A 274 10.42 2.06 5.18
N TYR A 275 11.02 2.84 4.26
CA TYR A 275 11.29 2.43 2.89
C TYR A 275 12.60 1.67 2.75
N GLU A 276 12.63 0.68 1.87
CA GLU A 276 13.87 -0.01 1.49
C GLU A 276 14.90 1.00 0.96
N LYS A 277 16.17 0.83 1.33
CA LYS A 277 17.30 1.71 0.97
C LYS A 277 17.27 3.15 1.50
N ILE A 278 16.24 3.58 2.24
CA ILE A 278 16.25 4.90 2.87
C ILE A 278 17.10 4.87 4.15
N PRO A 279 17.91 5.91 4.47
CA PRO A 279 18.68 5.98 5.71
C PRO A 279 17.78 6.01 6.95
N TYR A 280 18.24 5.43 8.04
CA TYR A 280 17.57 5.58 9.34
C TYR A 280 17.40 7.06 9.69
N GLY A 281 16.15 7.51 9.90
CA GLY A 281 15.81 8.89 10.23
C GLY A 281 15.85 9.86 9.06
N LEU A 282 16.01 9.39 7.83
CA LEU A 282 15.95 10.12 6.54
C LEU A 282 17.18 10.97 6.19
N HIS A 283 17.61 11.86 7.08
CA HIS A 283 18.46 12.99 6.72
C HIS A 283 19.96 12.72 6.82
N ASP A 284 20.39 11.84 7.70
CA ASP A 284 21.78 11.45 7.81
C ASP A 284 22.10 10.28 6.88
N ILE A 285 22.64 10.59 5.70
CA ILE A 285 22.94 9.61 4.66
C ILE A 285 24.10 8.67 5.00
N THR A 286 24.82 8.92 6.09
CA THR A 286 25.92 8.06 6.59
C THR A 286 25.42 6.91 7.44
N LEU A 287 24.17 7.00 7.95
CA LEU A 287 23.56 5.95 8.75
C LEU A 287 23.21 4.71 7.90
N PRO A 288 23.07 3.54 8.54
CA PRO A 288 22.56 2.34 7.88
C PRO A 288 21.20 2.59 7.21
N ARG A 289 20.89 1.76 6.23
CA ARG A 289 19.65 1.84 5.46
C ARG A 289 18.73 0.68 5.78
N TRP A 290 17.43 0.91 5.68
CA TRP A 290 16.44 -0.15 5.81
C TRP A 290 16.61 -1.18 4.70
N THR A 291 16.46 -2.45 5.07
CA THR A 291 16.66 -3.62 4.20
C THR A 291 15.33 -4.26 3.81
N ASP A 292 15.38 -5.23 2.89
CA ASP A 292 14.24 -6.10 2.55
C ASP A 292 13.68 -6.83 3.78
N ALA A 293 14.53 -7.29 4.70
CA ALA A 293 14.09 -7.93 5.94
C ALA A 293 13.30 -6.97 6.85
N ASP A 294 13.69 -5.70 6.87
CA ASP A 294 12.99 -4.69 7.66
C ASP A 294 11.62 -4.36 7.09
N VAL A 295 11.51 -4.15 5.75
CA VAL A 295 10.20 -3.86 5.14
C VAL A 295 9.26 -5.05 5.23
N ARG A 296 9.75 -6.30 5.18
CA ARG A 296 8.94 -7.49 5.50
C ARG A 296 8.43 -7.44 6.93
N ARG A 297 9.31 -7.18 7.90
CA ARG A 297 8.93 -7.05 9.31
C ARG A 297 7.82 -6.02 9.51
N TYR A 298 7.97 -4.82 8.94
CA TYR A 298 6.94 -3.78 8.99
C TYR A 298 5.61 -4.26 8.41
N GLY A 299 5.64 -4.92 7.26
CA GLY A 299 4.43 -5.45 6.61
C GLY A 299 3.72 -6.50 7.46
N TYR A 300 4.45 -7.52 7.92
CA TYR A 300 3.86 -8.58 8.75
C TYR A 300 3.38 -8.05 10.11
N TRP A 301 4.11 -7.15 10.74
CA TRP A 301 3.68 -6.55 12.00
C TRP A 301 2.41 -5.71 11.85
N SER A 302 2.32 -4.84 10.85
CA SER A 302 1.12 -4.06 10.59
C SER A 302 -0.09 -4.96 10.33
N VAL A 303 0.06 -5.91 9.40
CA VAL A 303 -1.06 -6.74 8.95
C VAL A 303 -1.53 -7.66 10.07
N PHE A 304 -0.63 -8.28 10.83
CA PHE A 304 -1.01 -9.19 11.92
C PHE A 304 -1.60 -8.44 13.12
N ALA A 305 -1.27 -7.15 13.27
CA ALA A 305 -1.91 -6.27 14.25
C ALA A 305 -3.33 -5.84 13.86
N GLY A 306 -3.78 -6.09 12.63
CA GLY A 306 -5.14 -5.79 12.18
C GLY A 306 -5.26 -4.91 10.94
N ALA A 307 -4.16 -4.45 10.33
CA ALA A 307 -4.20 -3.64 9.13
C ALA A 307 -4.88 -4.36 7.95
N CYS A 308 -5.59 -3.60 7.12
CA CYS A 308 -6.29 -4.10 5.93
C CYS A 308 -5.39 -4.28 4.70
N GLY A 309 -4.11 -3.99 4.86
CA GLY A 309 -3.10 -4.05 3.82
C GLY A 309 -1.82 -3.41 4.29
N TYR A 310 -0.93 -3.13 3.34
CA TYR A 310 0.38 -2.55 3.59
C TYR A 310 0.85 -1.76 2.36
N THR A 311 1.57 -0.66 2.57
CA THR A 311 2.22 0.08 1.48
C THR A 311 3.73 -0.06 1.61
N TYR A 312 4.36 -0.55 0.58
CA TYR A 312 5.81 -0.62 0.43
C TYR A 312 6.34 0.71 -0.12
N GLY A 313 7.62 0.99 0.15
CA GLY A 313 8.35 2.06 -0.49
C GLY A 313 9.83 1.72 -0.65
N ASN A 314 10.46 2.38 -1.61
CA ASN A 314 11.89 2.31 -1.88
C ASN A 314 12.44 3.71 -2.12
N ASN A 315 13.59 4.04 -1.55
CA ASN A 315 14.15 5.39 -1.60
C ASN A 315 14.38 5.91 -3.03
N ASP A 316 14.85 5.06 -3.92
CA ASP A 316 15.18 5.46 -5.29
C ASP A 316 13.92 5.54 -6.17
N VAL A 317 12.93 4.66 -5.90
CA VAL A 317 11.69 4.54 -6.66
C VAL A 317 10.67 5.60 -6.27
N MET A 318 10.50 5.90 -4.96
CA MET A 318 9.47 6.83 -4.51
C MET A 318 9.63 8.24 -5.10
N GLN A 319 10.86 8.63 -5.43
CA GLN A 319 11.22 9.91 -6.04
C GLN A 319 11.53 9.80 -7.53
N MET A 320 11.34 8.64 -8.15
CA MET A 320 11.65 8.36 -9.57
C MET A 320 13.03 8.89 -9.94
N HIS A 321 14.04 8.56 -9.08
CA HIS A 321 15.39 9.05 -9.28
C HIS A 321 15.99 8.57 -10.60
N ASN A 322 16.53 9.49 -11.38
CA ASN A 322 17.05 9.22 -12.72
C ASN A 322 18.34 10.04 -13.00
N PRO A 323 19.13 9.71 -14.05
CA PRO A 323 20.40 10.37 -14.34
C PRO A 323 20.32 11.87 -14.62
N LYS A 324 19.15 12.41 -14.95
CA LYS A 324 18.95 13.83 -15.26
C LYS A 324 18.72 14.68 -14.01
N ASP A 325 18.50 14.05 -12.86
CA ASP A 325 18.26 14.76 -11.60
C ASP A 325 19.54 15.46 -11.14
N LYS A 326 19.43 16.72 -10.77
CA LYS A 326 20.52 17.53 -10.20
C LYS A 326 20.93 17.08 -8.79
N GLY A 327 20.14 16.22 -8.17
CA GLY A 327 20.35 15.65 -6.85
C GLY A 327 19.17 14.74 -6.48
N SER A 328 19.34 13.98 -5.41
CA SER A 328 18.31 13.09 -4.89
C SER A 328 17.99 13.40 -3.44
N ALA A 329 16.73 13.17 -3.03
CA ALA A 329 16.37 13.21 -1.63
C ALA A 329 16.99 11.99 -0.89
N TYR A 330 17.31 12.19 0.39
CA TYR A 330 17.73 11.12 1.30
C TYR A 330 18.89 10.25 0.78
N GLY A 331 19.82 10.86 -0.01
CA GLY A 331 21.01 10.18 -0.53
C GLY A 331 20.68 8.92 -1.33
N SER A 332 19.73 8.99 -2.24
CA SER A 332 19.46 7.93 -3.22
C SER A 332 20.73 7.53 -3.95
N LYS A 333 20.97 6.23 -4.11
CA LYS A 333 22.24 5.69 -4.66
C LYS A 333 22.08 5.14 -6.06
N ASP A 334 20.89 4.62 -6.36
CA ASP A 334 20.58 3.97 -7.61
C ASP A 334 19.45 4.70 -8.33
N TYR A 335 19.17 4.31 -9.57
CA TYR A 335 18.06 4.86 -10.34
C TYR A 335 16.80 4.01 -10.16
N TRP A 336 15.64 4.63 -10.30
CA TRP A 336 14.35 3.96 -10.07
C TRP A 336 14.19 2.66 -10.86
N TYR A 337 14.64 2.64 -12.12
CA TYR A 337 14.51 1.47 -13.02
C TYR A 337 15.44 0.30 -12.64
N THR A 338 16.46 0.54 -11.81
CA THR A 338 17.29 -0.50 -11.20
C THR A 338 16.64 -0.98 -9.90
N SER A 339 16.33 -0.06 -8.99
CA SER A 339 15.82 -0.35 -7.65
C SER A 339 14.38 -0.84 -7.63
N ILE A 340 13.64 -0.70 -8.72
CA ILE A 340 12.27 -1.24 -8.82
C ILE A 340 12.22 -2.76 -8.64
N ASN A 341 13.33 -3.46 -8.86
CA ASN A 341 13.49 -4.90 -8.69
C ASN A 341 14.20 -5.30 -7.39
N ASP A 342 14.33 -4.38 -6.43
CA ASP A 342 14.94 -4.70 -5.14
C ASP A 342 14.18 -5.82 -4.40
N PRO A 343 14.86 -6.60 -3.55
CA PRO A 343 14.29 -7.80 -2.94
C PRO A 343 13.00 -7.55 -2.16
N GLY A 344 12.91 -6.44 -1.42
CA GLY A 344 11.71 -6.12 -0.65
C GLY A 344 10.47 -6.02 -1.52
N ALA A 345 10.56 -5.34 -2.68
CA ALA A 345 9.46 -5.23 -3.61
C ALA A 345 8.98 -6.60 -4.12
N GLN A 346 9.92 -7.50 -4.45
CA GLN A 346 9.59 -8.82 -4.95
C GLN A 346 8.96 -9.74 -3.89
N GLN A 347 9.22 -9.46 -2.61
CA GLN A 347 8.77 -10.29 -1.50
C GLN A 347 7.39 -9.89 -0.95
N MET A 348 6.91 -8.67 -1.23
CA MET A 348 5.61 -8.19 -0.72
C MET A 348 4.43 -9.05 -1.18
N VAL A 349 4.46 -9.59 -2.38
CA VAL A 349 3.42 -10.49 -2.90
C VAL A 349 3.19 -11.71 -2.02
N TYR A 350 4.18 -12.16 -1.26
CA TYR A 350 4.05 -13.32 -0.38
C TYR A 350 3.21 -13.00 0.86
N LEU A 351 3.22 -11.76 1.34
CA LEU A 351 2.32 -11.32 2.41
C LEU A 351 0.85 -11.34 1.94
N GLU A 352 0.56 -10.77 0.77
CA GLU A 352 -0.77 -10.78 0.19
C GLU A 352 -1.28 -12.21 -0.04
N LYS A 353 -0.48 -13.06 -0.71
CA LYS A 353 -0.84 -14.46 -0.97
C LYS A 353 -1.13 -15.23 0.32
N LEU A 354 -0.35 -15.02 1.38
CA LEU A 354 -0.61 -15.65 2.66
C LEU A 354 -1.95 -15.18 3.23
N MET A 355 -2.22 -13.88 3.25
CA MET A 355 -3.46 -13.33 3.81
C MET A 355 -4.70 -13.82 3.05
N LEU A 356 -4.65 -13.85 1.73
CA LEU A 356 -5.76 -14.31 0.88
C LEU A 356 -5.88 -15.83 0.78
N SER A 357 -4.93 -16.59 1.32
CA SER A 357 -4.96 -18.07 1.32
C SER A 357 -6.00 -18.68 2.26
N ARG A 358 -6.63 -17.90 3.10
CA ARG A 358 -7.65 -18.30 4.09
C ARG A 358 -8.79 -17.25 4.09
N PRO A 359 -9.95 -17.53 4.71
CA PRO A 359 -11.07 -16.58 4.80
C PRO A 359 -10.64 -15.23 5.38
N TYR A 360 -10.36 -14.27 4.50
CA TYR A 360 -9.71 -13.01 4.84
C TYR A 360 -10.55 -12.10 5.74
N PHE A 361 -11.86 -12.02 5.47
CA PHE A 361 -12.78 -11.15 6.24
C PHE A 361 -13.00 -11.62 7.69
N GLU A 362 -12.64 -12.87 8.01
CA GLU A 362 -12.71 -13.39 9.37
C GLU A 362 -11.49 -13.03 10.22
N ARG A 363 -10.46 -12.48 9.61
CA ARG A 363 -9.17 -12.26 10.25
C ARG A 363 -9.25 -11.22 11.34
N VAL A 364 -8.72 -11.55 12.52
CA VAL A 364 -8.59 -10.67 13.68
C VAL A 364 -7.21 -10.81 14.32
N PRO A 365 -6.68 -9.75 14.97
CA PRO A 365 -5.50 -9.87 15.83
C PRO A 365 -5.74 -10.93 16.92
N ALA A 366 -4.73 -11.74 17.21
CA ALA A 366 -4.89 -12.88 18.12
C ALA A 366 -3.66 -13.10 19.03
N GLN A 367 -3.19 -12.05 19.67
CA GLN A 367 -1.98 -12.08 20.49
C GLN A 367 -2.05 -13.07 21.65
N SER A 368 -3.25 -13.41 22.15
CA SER A 368 -3.48 -14.43 23.17
C SER A 368 -3.09 -15.86 22.77
N LEU A 369 -2.91 -16.10 21.44
CA LEU A 369 -2.37 -17.38 20.95
C LEU A 369 -0.92 -17.61 21.40
N ILE A 370 -0.16 -16.57 21.69
CA ILE A 370 1.21 -16.70 22.18
C ILE A 370 1.17 -16.96 23.68
N ALA A 371 1.49 -18.19 24.07
CA ALA A 371 1.30 -18.69 25.43
C ALA A 371 2.26 -18.06 26.43
N ALA A 372 3.50 -17.82 26.03
CA ALA A 372 4.53 -17.26 26.89
C ALA A 372 5.53 -16.46 26.07
N ASN A 373 6.20 -15.50 26.73
CA ASN A 373 7.29 -14.72 26.14
C ASN A 373 6.95 -14.14 24.75
N GLN A 374 6.01 -13.21 24.71
CA GLN A 374 5.66 -12.53 23.44
C GLN A 374 6.84 -11.79 22.79
N GLY A 375 7.87 -11.49 23.58
CA GLY A 375 9.04 -10.74 23.14
C GLY A 375 8.78 -9.24 22.99
N GLN A 376 9.88 -8.52 22.80
CA GLN A 376 9.89 -7.07 22.57
C GLN A 376 10.79 -6.77 21.39
N ARG A 377 10.57 -5.64 20.71
CA ARG A 377 11.35 -5.21 19.54
C ARG A 377 11.48 -6.34 18.53
N TYR A 378 12.65 -6.61 18.00
CA TYR A 378 12.91 -7.64 16.97
C TYR A 378 12.53 -9.06 17.41
N ASN A 379 12.49 -9.34 18.71
CA ASN A 379 12.04 -10.63 19.27
C ASN A 379 10.53 -10.75 19.43
N ARG A 380 9.74 -9.72 19.07
CA ARG A 380 8.30 -9.80 19.17
C ARG A 380 7.72 -10.87 18.26
N LEU A 381 6.90 -11.73 18.85
CA LEU A 381 5.98 -12.61 18.13
C LEU A 381 4.65 -11.87 17.96
N ILE A 382 4.04 -11.97 16.79
CA ILE A 382 2.73 -11.39 16.54
C ILE A 382 1.82 -12.40 15.87
N ALA A 383 0.55 -12.43 16.27
CA ALA A 383 -0.40 -13.43 15.82
C ALA A 383 -1.70 -12.81 15.30
N THR A 384 -2.23 -13.42 14.24
CA THR A 384 -3.56 -13.15 13.71
C THR A 384 -4.25 -14.47 13.42
N ARG A 385 -5.60 -14.50 13.41
CA ARG A 385 -6.38 -15.71 13.13
C ARG A 385 -7.70 -15.41 12.45
N GLY A 386 -8.25 -16.39 11.77
CA GLY A 386 -9.67 -16.49 11.48
C GLY A 386 -10.34 -17.50 12.40
N LYS A 387 -11.46 -18.05 11.94
CA LYS A 387 -12.21 -19.06 12.70
C LYS A 387 -11.43 -20.36 12.84
N ASP A 388 -10.92 -20.89 11.74
CA ASP A 388 -10.34 -22.24 11.67
C ASP A 388 -8.83 -22.24 11.40
N TYR A 389 -8.18 -21.10 11.39
CA TYR A 389 -6.74 -20.96 11.14
C TYR A 389 -6.09 -19.90 12.02
N ALA A 390 -4.77 -19.99 12.14
CA ALA A 390 -3.95 -18.93 12.75
C ALA A 390 -2.60 -18.79 12.04
N PHE A 391 -2.09 -17.56 12.02
CA PHE A 391 -0.75 -17.21 11.54
C PHE A 391 0.02 -16.54 12.68
N ILE A 392 1.24 -17.00 12.93
CA ILE A 392 2.13 -16.40 13.94
C ILE A 392 3.46 -16.08 13.27
N TYR A 393 3.83 -14.79 13.28
CA TYR A 393 5.06 -14.31 12.67
C TYR A 393 6.16 -14.09 13.71
N THR A 394 7.38 -14.47 13.34
CA THR A 394 8.63 -14.17 14.04
C THR A 394 9.62 -13.54 13.08
N TYR A 395 10.19 -12.39 13.42
CA TYR A 395 11.22 -11.73 12.61
C TYR A 395 12.59 -12.39 12.74
N THR A 396 12.87 -12.94 13.91
CA THR A 396 14.19 -13.52 14.22
C THR A 396 14.25 -15.03 14.07
N GLY A 397 13.14 -15.71 13.76
CA GLY A 397 13.11 -17.17 13.73
C GLY A 397 13.28 -17.82 15.10
N ARG A 398 12.98 -17.10 16.17
CA ARG A 398 13.05 -17.66 17.52
C ARG A 398 11.91 -18.63 17.81
N ASN A 399 12.13 -19.52 18.76
CA ASN A 399 11.13 -20.48 19.22
C ASN A 399 9.89 -19.80 19.80
N MET A 400 8.74 -20.47 19.69
CA MET A 400 7.47 -19.97 20.15
C MET A 400 6.62 -21.04 20.84
N ASP A 401 5.97 -20.66 21.93
CA ASP A 401 4.98 -21.46 22.64
C ASP A 401 3.58 -20.94 22.31
N ILE A 402 2.74 -21.78 21.72
CA ILE A 402 1.44 -21.38 21.14
C ILE A 402 0.29 -22.09 21.84
N ASN A 403 -0.73 -21.34 22.26
CA ASN A 403 -1.98 -21.81 22.84
C ASN A 403 -2.89 -22.46 21.76
N THR A 404 -2.49 -23.60 21.24
CA THR A 404 -3.24 -24.31 20.20
C THR A 404 -4.64 -24.73 20.67
N GLY A 405 -4.87 -24.84 21.97
CA GLY A 405 -6.17 -25.10 22.58
C GLY A 405 -7.25 -24.04 22.24
N GLN A 406 -6.86 -22.83 21.83
CA GLN A 406 -7.80 -21.77 21.43
C GLN A 406 -8.36 -21.96 19.99
N LEU A 407 -7.77 -22.85 19.17
CA LEU A 407 -8.31 -23.18 17.86
C LEU A 407 -9.42 -24.23 17.97
N PRO A 408 -10.40 -24.28 17.06
CA PRO A 408 -11.43 -25.33 17.07
C PRO A 408 -10.85 -26.70 16.67
N GLY A 409 -11.71 -27.71 16.55
CA GLY A 409 -11.30 -29.05 16.08
C GLY A 409 -10.56 -29.88 17.13
N LYS A 410 -10.20 -31.11 16.75
CA LYS A 410 -9.47 -32.09 17.58
C LYS A 410 -8.00 -32.21 17.16
N LYS A 411 -7.68 -31.85 15.92
CA LYS A 411 -6.33 -31.94 15.35
C LYS A 411 -5.93 -30.57 14.78
N ILE A 412 -4.64 -30.35 14.69
CA ILE A 412 -4.02 -29.18 14.10
C ILE A 412 -3.02 -29.63 13.03
N LYS A 413 -3.16 -29.12 11.82
CA LYS A 413 -2.13 -29.18 10.80
C LYS A 413 -1.24 -27.95 10.95
N ALA A 414 0.06 -28.14 11.07
CA ALA A 414 1.04 -27.07 11.18
C ALA A 414 1.98 -27.04 9.97
N SER A 415 2.36 -25.85 9.55
CA SER A 415 3.32 -25.62 8.47
C SER A 415 4.16 -24.37 8.76
N TRP A 416 5.39 -24.36 8.25
CA TRP A 416 6.20 -23.15 8.14
C TRP A 416 5.99 -22.51 6.78
N TYR A 417 5.78 -21.21 6.77
CA TYR A 417 5.75 -20.38 5.58
C TYR A 417 6.97 -19.45 5.59
N ASN A 418 7.67 -19.42 4.47
CA ASN A 418 8.85 -18.58 4.28
C ASN A 418 8.47 -17.24 3.63
N PRO A 419 8.51 -16.12 4.35
CA PRO A 419 8.13 -14.80 3.81
C PRO A 419 9.02 -14.30 2.66
N ARG A 420 10.21 -14.88 2.50
CA ARG A 420 11.21 -14.46 1.51
C ARG A 420 10.95 -15.03 0.11
N ASN A 421 10.23 -16.16 0.02
CA ASN A 421 9.97 -16.84 -1.27
C ASN A 421 8.58 -17.46 -1.40
N GLY A 422 7.76 -17.37 -0.34
CA GLY A 422 6.38 -17.89 -0.33
C GLY A 422 6.27 -19.41 -0.21
N GLU A 423 7.35 -20.15 0.03
CA GLU A 423 7.32 -21.61 0.19
C GLU A 423 6.68 -22.03 1.50
N THR A 424 5.95 -23.13 1.45
CA THR A 424 5.32 -23.73 2.63
C THR A 424 5.87 -25.13 2.86
N THR A 425 6.41 -25.38 4.06
CA THR A 425 6.90 -26.69 4.50
C THR A 425 5.99 -27.26 5.59
N ILE A 426 5.43 -28.44 5.36
CA ILE A 426 4.56 -29.12 6.34
C ILE A 426 5.40 -29.60 7.52
N ILE A 427 4.99 -29.24 8.75
CA ILE A 427 5.55 -29.76 10.00
C ILE A 427 4.88 -31.11 10.33
N GLY A 428 3.56 -31.17 10.21
CA GLY A 428 2.77 -32.37 10.48
C GLY A 428 1.34 -32.05 10.93
N THR A 429 0.61 -33.14 11.22
CA THR A 429 -0.72 -33.10 11.84
C THR A 429 -0.66 -33.82 13.17
N PHE A 430 -1.12 -33.20 14.23
CA PHE A 430 -1.10 -33.75 15.58
C PHE A 430 -2.39 -33.46 16.34
N ASN A 431 -2.63 -34.24 17.40
CA ASN A 431 -3.76 -33.98 18.30
C ASN A 431 -3.58 -32.65 18.99
N LYS A 432 -4.66 -31.88 19.06
CA LYS A 432 -4.64 -30.56 19.69
C LYS A 432 -4.23 -30.63 21.15
N LEU A 433 -3.21 -29.91 21.52
CA LEU A 433 -2.73 -29.72 22.90
C LEU A 433 -3.23 -28.35 23.42
N LYS A 434 -3.20 -28.17 24.74
CA LYS A 434 -3.43 -26.83 25.33
C LYS A 434 -2.39 -25.84 24.82
N THR A 435 -1.11 -26.25 24.85
CA THR A 435 0.03 -25.47 24.37
C THR A 435 0.98 -26.38 23.62
N ALA A 436 1.55 -25.88 22.51
CA ALA A 436 2.54 -26.59 21.70
C ALA A 436 3.75 -25.67 21.43
N LYS A 437 4.94 -26.29 21.35
CA LYS A 437 6.19 -25.60 20.99
C LYS A 437 6.49 -25.76 19.52
N PHE A 438 6.96 -24.67 18.90
CA PHE A 438 7.37 -24.66 17.49
C PHE A 438 8.74 -24.01 17.36
N ASN A 439 9.62 -24.64 16.58
CA ASN A 439 10.98 -24.19 16.33
C ASN A 439 11.11 -23.88 14.83
N PRO A 440 11.22 -22.59 14.45
CA PRO A 440 11.43 -22.23 13.05
C PRO A 440 12.73 -22.80 12.48
N PRO A 441 12.81 -23.00 11.17
CA PRO A 441 14.06 -23.43 10.54
C PRO A 441 15.19 -22.43 10.69
N GLY A 442 16.42 -22.92 10.82
CA GLY A 442 17.65 -22.12 10.94
C GLY A 442 17.93 -21.66 12.36
N GLN A 443 18.95 -20.82 12.50
CA GLN A 443 19.34 -20.22 13.79
C GLN A 443 18.68 -18.85 13.97
N PRO A 444 18.29 -18.47 15.19
CA PRO A 444 17.72 -17.15 15.45
C PRO A 444 18.68 -16.01 15.04
N ALA A 445 18.22 -15.16 14.13
CA ALA A 445 18.93 -13.96 13.67
C ALA A 445 17.92 -12.97 13.07
N ASN A 446 18.23 -11.68 13.09
CA ASN A 446 17.41 -10.67 12.41
C ASN A 446 17.28 -11.02 10.91
N GLY A 447 16.05 -11.03 10.40
CA GLY A 447 15.76 -11.38 9.01
C GLY A 447 15.63 -12.90 8.73
N ASN A 448 15.87 -13.78 9.72
CA ASN A 448 15.47 -15.19 9.61
C ASN A 448 13.99 -15.35 9.97
N ASP A 449 13.15 -14.62 9.25
CA ASP A 449 11.73 -14.52 9.55
C ASP A 449 10.92 -15.71 9.00
N TRP A 450 9.90 -16.11 9.77
CA TRP A 450 9.01 -17.21 9.46
C TRP A 450 7.58 -16.92 9.92
N VAL A 451 6.61 -17.52 9.22
CA VAL A 451 5.23 -17.62 9.70
C VAL A 451 4.89 -19.07 10.01
N LEU A 452 4.43 -19.31 11.22
CA LEU A 452 3.76 -20.55 11.56
C LEU A 452 2.31 -20.47 11.10
N ILE A 453 1.89 -21.41 10.25
CA ILE A 453 0.51 -21.60 9.84
C ILE A 453 -0.06 -22.76 10.65
N LEU A 454 -1.21 -22.54 11.29
CA LEU A 454 -1.97 -23.55 12.00
C LEU A 454 -3.38 -23.61 11.39
N ASP A 455 -3.77 -24.77 10.91
CA ASP A 455 -5.10 -25.06 10.41
C ASP A 455 -5.79 -26.08 11.34
N ALA A 456 -6.98 -25.74 11.82
CA ALA A 456 -7.80 -26.64 12.65
C ALA A 456 -8.47 -27.69 11.77
N ILE A 457 -8.48 -28.96 12.23
CA ILE A 457 -9.09 -30.10 11.56
C ILE A 457 -10.06 -30.83 12.50
#